data_adf85c708cb4fcaef268c4c51940ac5f
#
_entry.id   adf85c708cb4fcaef268c4c51940ac5f
#
_cell.length_a   1.000
_cell.length_b   1.000
_cell.length_c   1.000
_cell.angle_alpha   90.00
_cell.angle_beta   90.00
_cell.angle_gamma   90.00
#
_symmetry.space_group_name_H-M   'P 1'
#
loop_
_entity.id
_entity.type
_entity.pdbx_description
1 polymer ?
#
loop_
_entity_poly.entity_id
_entity_poly.type
_entity_poly.pdbx_seq_one_letter_code
_entity_poly.pdbx_strand_id
1 'polypeptide(L)'
;RVYYTLYRKGEVWSVDPYNPEDNRKEVGLPRMGTGVLMVWHPTGNFCYLIMYERHTIRRSDYNPETGQMSMPYFICGKDNVRNWNDGVGPNVRLSKPWQGFFLKNPSYKGSDDEYDFYFSDNGNHCVRTLSPLGKVHTYAGRADGGTSGYREGELRTQAQFNYPEGIVYDAKRKAIYVGDATNRVVRKTTQEEEP
;
A
#
# COMPACT_ATOMS: atom_id res chain seq x y z
N ARG A 1 -14.73 16.74 -1.68
CA ARG A 1 -14.47 16.14 -3.01
C ARG A 1 -14.24 14.63 -2.87
N VAL A 2 -14.58 13.90 -3.92
CA VAL A 2 -14.26 12.48 -4.07
C VAL A 2 -13.05 12.37 -5.00
N TYR A 3 -12.01 11.68 -4.56
CA TYR A 3 -10.80 11.47 -5.34
C TYR A 3 -10.79 10.07 -5.92
N TYR A 4 -10.32 9.94 -7.17
CA TYR A 4 -10.23 8.67 -7.87
C TYR A 4 -9.04 8.63 -8.82
N THR A 5 -8.62 7.45 -9.18
CA THR A 5 -7.53 7.25 -10.12
C THR A 5 -8.03 6.74 -11.46
N LEU A 6 -7.47 7.25 -12.54
CA LEU A 6 -7.61 6.67 -13.86
C LEU A 6 -6.47 5.67 -14.08
N TYR A 7 -6.74 4.44 -13.72
CA TYR A 7 -5.76 3.35 -13.64
C TYR A 7 -4.85 3.24 -14.87
N ARG A 8 -5.41 3.28 -16.07
CA ARG A 8 -4.63 3.16 -17.33
C ARG A 8 -3.89 4.43 -17.73
N LYS A 9 -4.26 5.58 -17.18
CA LYS A 9 -3.64 6.88 -17.52
C LYS A 9 -2.60 7.34 -16.51
N GLY A 10 -2.57 6.74 -15.33
CA GLY A 10 -1.71 7.18 -14.24
C GLY A 10 -2.09 8.57 -13.73
N GLU A 11 -3.36 8.89 -13.69
CA GLU A 11 -3.86 10.20 -13.30
C GLU A 11 -4.70 10.10 -12.03
N VAL A 12 -4.60 11.12 -11.18
CA VAL A 12 -5.49 11.37 -10.05
C VAL A 12 -6.44 12.49 -10.41
N TRP A 13 -7.70 12.25 -10.21
CA TRP A 13 -8.80 13.19 -10.47
C TRP A 13 -9.64 13.37 -9.21
N SER A 14 -10.37 14.48 -9.15
CA SER A 14 -11.38 14.68 -8.11
C SER A 14 -12.66 15.25 -8.71
N VAL A 15 -13.77 14.95 -8.06
CA VAL A 15 -15.09 15.45 -8.43
C VAL A 15 -15.81 15.96 -7.19
N ASP A 16 -16.57 17.05 -7.35
CA ASP A 16 -17.51 17.48 -6.33
C ASP A 16 -18.74 16.55 -6.38
N PRO A 17 -19.08 15.83 -5.29
CA PRO A 17 -20.21 14.92 -5.29
C PRO A 17 -21.57 15.62 -5.45
N TYR A 18 -21.64 16.92 -5.20
CA TYR A 18 -22.83 17.75 -5.33
C TYR A 18 -22.87 18.54 -6.65
N ASN A 19 -21.74 18.65 -7.35
CA ASN A 19 -21.62 19.26 -8.67
C ASN A 19 -20.69 18.41 -9.55
N PRO A 20 -21.21 17.38 -10.25
CA PRO A 20 -20.38 16.46 -11.04
C PRO A 20 -19.63 17.13 -12.21
N GLU A 21 -20.05 18.34 -12.62
CA GLU A 21 -19.33 19.10 -13.65
C GLU A 21 -18.04 19.72 -13.12
N ASP A 22 -17.93 19.93 -11.81
CA ASP A 22 -16.66 20.28 -11.15
C ASP A 22 -15.78 19.02 -10.99
N ASN A 23 -15.34 18.51 -12.12
CA ASN A 23 -14.47 17.35 -12.25
C ASN A 23 -13.12 17.83 -12.79
N ARG A 24 -12.06 17.60 -12.04
CA ARG A 24 -10.74 18.15 -12.39
C ARG A 24 -9.62 17.14 -12.17
N LYS A 25 -8.60 17.26 -13.02
CA LYS A 25 -7.35 16.54 -12.85
C LYS A 25 -6.52 17.19 -11.75
N GLU A 26 -6.18 16.42 -10.74
CA GLU A 26 -5.34 16.85 -9.62
C GLU A 26 -3.86 16.63 -9.93
N VAL A 27 -3.52 15.42 -10.35
CA VAL A 27 -2.14 15.03 -10.66
C VAL A 27 -2.12 14.20 -11.94
N GLY A 28 -1.22 14.51 -12.84
CA GLY A 28 -0.84 13.68 -13.97
C GLY A 28 0.60 13.23 -13.82
N LEU A 29 0.82 11.95 -13.91
CA LEU A 29 2.16 11.35 -13.86
C LEU A 29 2.61 11.08 -15.29
N PRO A 30 3.40 11.96 -15.91
CA PRO A 30 3.83 11.76 -17.28
C PRO A 30 4.64 10.47 -17.39
N ARG A 31 4.25 9.58 -18.30
CA ARG A 31 4.91 8.31 -18.61
C ARG A 31 4.98 7.30 -17.48
N MET A 32 4.12 7.39 -16.47
CA MET A 32 4.20 6.48 -15.32
C MET A 32 3.42 5.18 -15.50
N GLY A 33 3.01 4.87 -16.69
CA GLY A 33 2.40 3.57 -16.99
C GLY A 33 1.05 3.35 -16.32
N THR A 34 0.47 2.23 -16.61
CA THR A 34 -0.80 1.76 -16.09
C THR A 34 -0.67 1.28 -14.65
N GLY A 35 -1.75 1.37 -13.88
CA GLY A 35 -1.84 0.72 -12.58
C GLY A 35 -1.49 1.61 -11.39
N VAL A 36 -2.25 2.69 -11.20
CA VAL A 36 -2.15 3.53 -10.00
C VAL A 36 -3.32 3.26 -9.07
N LEU A 37 -3.01 2.89 -7.83
CA LEU A 37 -3.95 2.77 -6.73
C LEU A 37 -3.64 3.87 -5.70
N MET A 38 -4.67 4.43 -5.08
CA MET A 38 -4.52 5.54 -4.14
C MET A 38 -5.06 5.16 -2.78
N VAL A 39 -4.28 5.45 -1.73
CA VAL A 39 -4.69 5.27 -0.34
C VAL A 39 -4.36 6.53 0.45
N TRP A 40 -5.39 7.16 1.00
CA TRP A 40 -5.23 8.35 1.83
C TRP A 40 -4.72 8.01 3.23
N HIS A 41 -3.78 8.82 3.71
CA HIS A 41 -3.38 8.80 5.11
C HIS A 41 -4.56 9.24 6.00
N PRO A 42 -4.73 8.67 7.21
CA PRO A 42 -5.85 9.00 8.11
C PRO A 42 -5.96 10.49 8.48
N THR A 43 -4.86 11.24 8.47
CA THR A 43 -4.87 12.69 8.70
C THR A 43 -5.43 13.51 7.52
N GLY A 44 -5.52 12.92 6.34
CA GLY A 44 -5.90 13.63 5.11
C GLY A 44 -4.80 14.52 4.51
N ASN A 45 -3.61 14.57 5.11
CA ASN A 45 -2.52 15.46 4.68
C ASN A 45 -1.75 14.95 3.46
N PHE A 46 -1.86 13.66 3.15
CA PHE A 46 -1.21 13.06 1.99
C PHE A 46 -1.87 11.72 1.61
N CYS A 47 -1.54 11.23 0.44
CA CYS A 47 -1.87 9.88 0.02
C CYS A 47 -0.64 9.15 -0.51
N TYR A 48 -0.67 7.82 -0.41
CA TYR A 48 0.23 6.98 -1.17
C TYR A 48 -0.39 6.62 -2.52
N LEU A 49 0.44 6.68 -3.55
CA LEU A 49 0.15 6.22 -4.89
C LEU A 49 0.96 4.96 -5.13
N ILE A 50 0.24 3.85 -5.20
CA ILE A 50 0.82 2.53 -5.40
C ILE A 50 0.93 2.29 -6.89
N MET A 51 2.14 2.20 -7.38
CA MET A 51 2.46 2.07 -8.80
C MET A 51 2.64 0.59 -9.17
N TYR A 52 1.54 -0.10 -9.42
CA TYR A 52 1.49 -1.54 -9.67
C TYR A 52 2.49 -2.01 -10.74
N GLU A 53 2.43 -1.43 -11.94
CA GLU A 53 3.31 -1.81 -13.05
C GLU A 53 4.75 -1.28 -12.91
N ARG A 54 4.97 -0.32 -12.02
CA ARG A 54 6.28 0.30 -11.76
C ARG A 54 7.01 -0.27 -10.58
N HIS A 55 6.33 -1.07 -9.75
CA HIS A 55 6.91 -1.70 -8.56
C HIS A 55 7.43 -0.68 -7.54
N THR A 56 6.70 0.44 -7.38
CA THR A 56 7.07 1.54 -6.46
C THR A 56 5.86 2.06 -5.69
N ILE A 57 6.14 2.72 -4.57
CA ILE A 57 5.18 3.53 -3.85
C ILE A 57 5.67 4.98 -3.86
N ARG A 58 4.78 5.90 -4.20
CA ARG A 58 5.01 7.34 -4.20
C ARG A 58 4.05 8.03 -3.25
N ARG A 59 4.38 9.25 -2.86
CA ARG A 59 3.55 10.07 -1.99
C ARG A 59 3.22 11.39 -2.68
N SER A 60 1.97 11.83 -2.53
CA SER A 60 1.51 13.17 -2.90
C SER A 60 0.93 13.83 -1.66
N ASP A 61 1.44 15.00 -1.32
CA ASP A 61 0.96 15.79 -0.20
C ASP A 61 -0.23 16.65 -0.62
N TYR A 62 -1.15 16.85 0.30
CA TYR A 62 -2.32 17.71 0.12
C TYR A 62 -2.16 18.99 0.91
N ASN A 63 -2.33 20.13 0.24
CA ASN A 63 -2.35 21.43 0.87
C ASN A 63 -3.81 21.87 1.09
N PRO A 64 -4.31 21.92 2.33
CA PRO A 64 -5.69 22.31 2.61
C PRO A 64 -5.98 23.79 2.34
N GLU A 65 -4.98 24.67 2.36
CA GLU A 65 -5.14 26.08 2.09
C GLU A 65 -5.42 26.33 0.60
N THR A 66 -4.73 25.60 -0.28
CA THR A 66 -4.89 25.74 -1.73
C THR A 66 -5.83 24.70 -2.34
N GLY A 67 -6.14 23.63 -1.61
CA GLY A 67 -6.90 22.49 -2.11
C GLY A 67 -6.17 21.69 -3.19
N GLN A 68 -4.85 21.78 -3.27
CA GLN A 68 -4.03 21.16 -4.31
C GLN A 68 -3.19 20.00 -3.78
N MET A 69 -2.97 19.04 -4.64
CA MET A 69 -2.04 17.95 -4.41
C MET A 69 -0.67 18.26 -5.00
N SER A 70 0.39 17.88 -4.30
CA SER A 70 1.76 18.01 -4.82
C SER A 70 2.05 17.00 -5.93
N MET A 71 3.06 17.29 -6.75
CA MET A 71 3.61 16.27 -7.64
C MET A 71 4.13 15.08 -6.81
N PRO A 72 3.76 13.84 -7.17
CA PRO A 72 4.16 12.67 -6.43
C PRO A 72 5.67 12.45 -6.44
N TYR A 73 6.22 12.22 -5.27
CA TYR A 73 7.61 11.88 -5.10
C TYR A 73 7.80 10.44 -4.60
N PHE A 74 8.98 9.94 -4.81
CA PHE A 74 9.35 8.56 -4.56
C PHE A 74 9.50 8.26 -3.05
N ILE A 75 8.92 7.15 -2.59
CA ILE A 75 9.07 6.66 -1.22
C ILE A 75 9.91 5.38 -1.20
N CYS A 76 9.52 4.35 -1.92
CA CYS A 76 10.26 3.10 -1.95
C CYS A 76 10.01 2.28 -3.23
N GLY A 77 10.90 1.31 -3.47
CA GLY A 77 10.91 0.45 -4.63
C GLY A 77 11.96 0.87 -5.66
N LYS A 78 11.84 0.42 -6.89
CA LYS A 78 12.65 0.87 -8.03
C LYS A 78 11.84 0.70 -9.31
N ASP A 79 11.70 1.80 -10.06
CA ASP A 79 10.92 1.81 -11.29
C ASP A 79 11.38 0.71 -12.26
N ASN A 80 10.40 -0.09 -12.72
CA ASN A 80 10.58 -1.19 -13.66
C ASN A 80 11.50 -2.33 -13.18
N VAL A 81 11.83 -2.38 -11.89
CA VAL A 81 12.64 -3.46 -11.32
C VAL A 81 11.78 -4.29 -10.37
N ARG A 82 11.31 -5.42 -10.88
CA ARG A 82 10.52 -6.40 -10.13
C ARG A 82 11.42 -7.35 -9.36
N ASN A 83 11.35 -7.33 -8.05
CA ASN A 83 12.07 -8.24 -7.17
C ASN A 83 11.51 -8.17 -5.75
N TRP A 84 12.13 -8.88 -4.82
CA TRP A 84 11.87 -8.77 -3.39
C TRP A 84 13.15 -8.35 -2.66
N ASN A 85 13.05 -7.33 -1.83
CA ASN A 85 14.06 -6.95 -0.85
C ASN A 85 13.43 -6.05 0.22
N ASP A 86 13.58 -6.39 1.48
CA ASP A 86 13.32 -5.48 2.59
C ASP A 86 14.43 -4.43 2.68
N GLY A 87 14.15 -3.27 3.24
CA GLY A 87 15.15 -2.21 3.34
C GLY A 87 14.52 -0.83 3.48
N VAL A 88 15.24 0.20 3.04
CA VAL A 88 14.81 1.61 3.11
C VAL A 88 14.87 2.24 1.72
N GLY A 89 13.80 2.94 1.35
CA GLY A 89 13.73 3.76 0.14
C GLY A 89 14.12 3.02 -1.15
N PRO A 90 15.15 3.49 -1.86
CA PRO A 90 15.55 2.92 -3.15
C PRO A 90 16.20 1.51 -3.05
N ASN A 91 16.53 1.05 -1.85
CA ASN A 91 17.04 -0.32 -1.64
C ASN A 91 15.93 -1.36 -1.59
N VAL A 92 14.69 -0.94 -1.37
CA VAL A 92 13.52 -1.81 -1.39
C VAL A 92 13.28 -2.34 -2.79
N ARG A 93 12.81 -3.60 -2.87
CA ARG A 93 12.29 -4.17 -4.11
C ARG A 93 10.88 -4.68 -3.86
N LEU A 94 9.99 -4.32 -4.77
CA LEU A 94 8.58 -4.70 -4.78
C LEU A 94 8.26 -5.46 -6.07
N SER A 95 7.16 -6.19 -6.07
CA SER A 95 6.63 -6.83 -7.25
C SER A 95 5.12 -6.64 -7.33
N LYS A 96 4.68 -5.72 -8.17
CA LYS A 96 3.25 -5.46 -8.38
C LYS A 96 2.51 -5.19 -7.06
N PRO A 97 2.94 -4.19 -6.24
CA PRO A 97 2.21 -3.83 -5.03
C PRO A 97 0.78 -3.42 -5.39
N TRP A 98 -0.19 -3.83 -4.56
CA TRP A 98 -1.60 -3.65 -4.94
C TRP A 98 -2.31 -2.67 -4.02
N GLN A 99 -2.80 -3.08 -2.89
CA GLN A 99 -3.63 -2.28 -2.00
C GLN A 99 -3.10 -2.32 -0.57
N GLY A 100 -3.48 -1.32 0.23
CA GLY A 100 -3.05 -1.25 1.62
C GLY A 100 -3.95 -0.37 2.47
N PHE A 101 -3.61 -0.29 3.74
CA PHE A 101 -4.24 0.58 4.74
C PHE A 101 -3.20 1.08 5.73
N PHE A 102 -3.50 2.20 6.36
CA PHE A 102 -2.70 2.75 7.45
C PHE A 102 -3.19 2.22 8.80
N LEU A 103 -2.25 1.79 9.64
CA LEU A 103 -2.53 1.34 11.00
C LEU A 103 -1.62 2.08 11.97
N LYS A 104 -2.22 2.66 13.02
CA LYS A 104 -1.46 3.37 14.05
C LYS A 104 -0.51 2.43 14.77
N ASN A 105 0.76 2.82 14.87
CA ASN A 105 1.79 2.09 15.59
C ASN A 105 2.09 2.80 16.92
N PRO A 106 1.80 2.18 18.06
CA PRO A 106 2.03 2.79 19.38
C PRO A 106 3.49 3.18 19.63
N SER A 107 4.45 2.53 18.96
CA SER A 107 5.87 2.85 19.09
C SER A 107 6.24 4.22 18.53
N TYR A 108 5.38 4.83 17.70
CA TYR A 108 5.59 6.16 17.11
C TYR A 108 4.85 7.26 17.85
N LYS A 109 4.31 6.98 19.03
CA LYS A 109 3.54 7.95 19.80
C LYS A 109 4.31 9.26 20.00
N GLY A 110 3.70 10.37 19.57
CA GLY A 110 4.28 11.71 19.64
C GLY A 110 5.22 12.09 18.51
N SER A 111 5.39 11.24 17.50
CA SER A 111 6.06 11.61 16.25
C SER A 111 5.09 12.29 15.26
N ASP A 112 5.64 12.93 14.22
CA ASP A 112 4.85 13.63 13.20
C ASP A 112 3.93 12.70 12.41
N ASP A 113 4.31 11.43 12.29
CA ASP A 113 3.50 10.38 11.67
C ASP A 113 3.56 9.12 12.54
N GLU A 114 2.41 8.69 13.03
CA GLU A 114 2.28 7.56 13.95
C GLU A 114 1.78 6.28 13.24
N TYR A 115 1.82 6.20 11.90
CA TYR A 115 1.19 5.12 11.17
C TYR A 115 2.18 4.31 10.33
N ASP A 116 2.07 2.99 10.42
CA ASP A 116 2.61 2.09 9.40
C ASP A 116 1.59 1.88 8.29
N PHE A 117 2.08 1.72 7.07
CA PHE A 117 1.28 1.34 5.93
C PHE A 117 1.45 -0.15 5.64
N TYR A 118 0.38 -0.92 5.77
CA TYR A 118 0.33 -2.35 5.45
C TYR A 118 -0.18 -2.51 4.03
N PHE A 119 0.51 -3.32 3.22
CA PHE A 119 0.12 -3.50 1.82
C PHE A 119 0.43 -4.89 1.31
N SER A 120 -0.36 -5.33 0.32
CA SER A 120 -0.10 -6.55 -0.43
C SER A 120 0.95 -6.31 -1.49
N ASP A 121 2.06 -7.03 -1.42
CA ASP A 121 3.07 -7.10 -2.46
C ASP A 121 2.77 -8.31 -3.34
N ASN A 122 1.78 -8.12 -4.21
CA ASN A 122 1.04 -9.16 -4.92
C ASN A 122 1.95 -10.16 -5.64
N GLY A 123 2.88 -9.67 -6.46
CA GLY A 123 3.78 -10.53 -7.22
C GLY A 123 4.90 -11.17 -6.40
N ASN A 124 5.07 -10.76 -5.14
CA ASN A 124 5.97 -11.37 -4.17
C ASN A 124 5.24 -12.31 -3.19
N HIS A 125 3.93 -12.50 -3.37
CA HIS A 125 3.11 -13.41 -2.58
C HIS A 125 3.16 -13.14 -1.08
N CYS A 126 3.23 -11.87 -0.68
CA CYS A 126 3.38 -11.50 0.73
C CYS A 126 2.65 -10.20 1.08
N VAL A 127 2.50 -9.98 2.38
CA VAL A 127 2.07 -8.71 2.96
C VAL A 127 3.29 -8.03 3.57
N ARG A 128 3.42 -6.73 3.36
CA ARG A 128 4.54 -5.92 3.84
C ARG A 128 4.06 -4.70 4.58
N THR A 129 4.95 -4.13 5.39
CA THR A 129 4.75 -2.86 6.07
C THR A 129 5.73 -1.82 5.56
N LEU A 130 5.28 -0.57 5.51
CA LEU A 130 6.10 0.60 5.18
C LEU A 130 5.97 1.61 6.33
N SER A 131 7.09 1.92 6.98
CA SER A 131 7.14 2.92 8.03
C SER A 131 7.13 4.35 7.48
N PRO A 132 6.85 5.38 8.31
CA PRO A 132 6.93 6.78 7.91
C PRO A 132 8.28 7.21 7.34
N LEU A 133 9.35 6.54 7.73
CA LEU A 133 10.72 6.81 7.27
C LEU A 133 11.12 6.01 6.02
N GLY A 134 10.17 5.35 5.35
CA GLY A 134 10.45 4.62 4.11
C GLY A 134 11.06 3.22 4.31
N LYS A 135 11.02 2.67 5.53
CA LYS A 135 11.50 1.33 5.83
C LYS A 135 10.42 0.31 5.55
N VAL A 136 10.74 -0.68 4.73
CA VAL A 136 9.85 -1.78 4.37
C VAL A 136 10.30 -3.07 5.02
N HIS A 137 9.35 -3.77 5.63
CA HIS A 137 9.50 -5.10 6.18
C HIS A 137 8.45 -6.07 5.64
N THR A 138 8.79 -7.33 5.57
CA THR A 138 7.82 -8.40 5.32
C THR A 138 7.07 -8.72 6.60
N TYR A 139 5.75 -8.55 6.57
CA TYR A 139 4.84 -8.84 7.68
C TYR A 139 4.40 -10.32 7.66
N ALA A 140 3.95 -10.81 6.51
CA ALA A 140 3.46 -12.18 6.36
C ALA A 140 3.73 -12.73 4.96
N GLY A 141 3.90 -14.02 4.85
CA GLY A 141 4.32 -14.69 3.63
C GLY A 141 5.83 -14.90 3.60
N ARG A 142 6.37 -15.30 2.48
CA ARG A 142 7.81 -15.55 2.28
C ARG A 142 8.33 -16.86 2.87
N ALA A 143 7.47 -17.77 3.33
CA ALA A 143 7.91 -19.13 3.56
C ALA A 143 8.60 -19.72 2.32
N ASP A 144 9.59 -20.55 2.51
CA ASP A 144 10.34 -21.22 1.43
C ASP A 144 10.85 -20.25 0.35
N GLY A 145 11.40 -19.10 0.77
CA GLY A 145 11.96 -18.10 -0.14
C GLY A 145 10.92 -17.24 -0.89
N GLY A 146 9.64 -17.30 -0.51
CA GLY A 146 8.55 -16.51 -1.08
C GLY A 146 7.91 -17.14 -2.29
N THR A 147 7.90 -18.44 -2.35
CA THR A 147 7.10 -19.19 -3.31
C THR A 147 5.62 -19.00 -3.04
N SER A 148 4.82 -18.97 -4.11
CA SER A 148 3.36 -18.97 -3.97
C SER A 148 2.86 -20.28 -3.39
N GLY A 149 1.79 -20.22 -2.60
CA GLY A 149 1.20 -21.42 -2.03
C GLY A 149 0.02 -21.12 -1.11
N TYR A 150 -0.46 -22.15 -0.46
CA TYR A 150 -1.48 -22.06 0.58
C TYR A 150 -0.96 -22.80 1.81
N ARG A 151 -0.51 -22.05 2.80
CA ARG A 151 -0.06 -22.59 4.07
C ARG A 151 -0.44 -21.65 5.20
N GLU A 152 -0.95 -22.20 6.28
CA GLU A 152 -1.17 -21.53 7.55
C GLU A 152 0.09 -21.62 8.42
N GLY A 153 0.11 -20.88 9.54
CA GLY A 153 1.17 -20.94 10.54
C GLY A 153 1.76 -19.57 10.86
N GLU A 154 2.95 -19.56 11.38
CA GLU A 154 3.66 -18.35 11.75
C GLU A 154 3.78 -17.44 10.51
N LEU A 155 3.43 -16.16 10.71
CA LEU A 155 3.15 -15.21 9.61
C LEU A 155 4.32 -15.07 8.63
N ARG A 156 5.53 -14.98 9.15
CA ARG A 156 6.70 -14.63 8.36
C ARG A 156 7.44 -15.84 7.82
N THR A 157 7.48 -16.93 8.58
CA THR A 157 8.33 -18.10 8.29
C THR A 157 7.57 -19.30 7.75
N GLN A 158 6.24 -19.37 7.97
CA GLN A 158 5.43 -20.51 7.60
C GLN A 158 4.30 -20.18 6.63
N ALA A 159 3.64 -19.03 6.80
CA ALA A 159 2.52 -18.64 5.96
C ALA A 159 2.92 -18.48 4.49
N GLN A 160 2.06 -18.95 3.59
CA GLN A 160 2.18 -18.73 2.16
C GLN A 160 0.87 -18.18 1.60
N PHE A 161 0.98 -17.22 0.68
CA PHE A 161 -0.10 -16.66 -0.12
C PHE A 161 0.12 -16.95 -1.61
N ASN A 162 -0.92 -16.71 -2.40
CA ASN A 162 -0.83 -16.82 -3.84
C ASN A 162 -1.50 -15.60 -4.50
N TYR A 163 -0.72 -14.60 -4.87
CA TYR A 163 -1.16 -13.31 -5.39
C TYR A 163 -2.17 -12.61 -4.46
N PRO A 164 -1.79 -12.22 -3.23
CA PRO A 164 -2.68 -11.47 -2.34
C PRO A 164 -3.00 -10.10 -2.94
N GLU A 165 -4.25 -9.68 -2.85
CA GLU A 165 -4.74 -8.41 -3.41
C GLU A 165 -5.32 -7.51 -2.33
N GLY A 166 -6.63 -7.59 -2.08
CA GLY A 166 -7.30 -6.76 -1.10
C GLY A 166 -6.80 -7.04 0.31
N ILE A 167 -6.61 -5.99 1.08
CA ILE A 167 -6.18 -6.07 2.48
C ILE A 167 -6.93 -5.01 3.29
N VAL A 168 -7.46 -5.40 4.45
CA VAL A 168 -8.18 -4.50 5.35
C VAL A 168 -7.89 -4.84 6.81
N TYR A 169 -8.05 -3.86 7.69
CA TYR A 169 -7.96 -4.03 9.12
C TYR A 169 -9.34 -3.88 9.78
N ASP A 170 -9.70 -4.86 10.59
CA ASP A 170 -10.86 -4.81 11.48
C ASP A 170 -10.42 -4.36 12.88
N ALA A 171 -10.66 -3.10 13.19
CA ALA A 171 -10.25 -2.52 14.48
C ALA A 171 -10.98 -3.17 15.67
N LYS A 172 -12.22 -3.63 15.49
CA LYS A 172 -13.00 -4.28 16.55
C LYS A 172 -12.42 -5.65 16.91
N ARG A 173 -11.92 -6.39 15.92
CA ARG A 173 -11.35 -7.72 16.10
C ARG A 173 -9.82 -7.70 16.18
N LYS A 174 -9.20 -6.53 16.02
CA LYS A 174 -7.75 -6.37 15.95
C LYS A 174 -7.10 -7.36 14.95
N ALA A 175 -7.70 -7.50 13.79
CA ALA A 175 -7.31 -8.50 12.80
C ALA A 175 -7.16 -7.89 11.40
N ILE A 176 -6.17 -8.39 10.66
CA ILE A 176 -5.99 -8.08 9.25
C ILE A 176 -6.61 -9.20 8.44
N TYR A 177 -7.39 -8.83 7.43
CA TYR A 177 -7.96 -9.76 6.46
C TYR A 177 -7.30 -9.53 5.11
N VAL A 178 -6.87 -10.61 4.48
CA VAL A 178 -6.17 -10.59 3.19
C VAL A 178 -6.95 -11.42 2.19
N GLY A 179 -7.32 -10.82 1.08
CA GLY A 179 -7.86 -11.53 -0.08
C GLY A 179 -6.73 -12.28 -0.80
N ASP A 180 -6.63 -13.58 -0.56
CA ASP A 180 -5.63 -14.45 -1.18
C ASP A 180 -6.15 -14.93 -2.54
N ALA A 181 -5.97 -14.09 -3.55
CA ALA A 181 -6.79 -14.08 -4.76
C ALA A 181 -6.72 -15.39 -5.57
N THR A 182 -5.54 -15.89 -5.84
CA THR A 182 -5.40 -17.14 -6.62
C THR A 182 -5.85 -18.37 -5.81
N ASN A 183 -5.72 -18.32 -4.49
CA ASN A 183 -6.25 -19.36 -3.60
C ASN A 183 -7.78 -19.24 -3.40
N ARG A 184 -8.40 -18.13 -3.83
CA ARG A 184 -9.85 -17.86 -3.74
C ARG A 184 -10.41 -17.91 -2.32
N VAL A 185 -9.65 -17.41 -1.37
CA VAL A 185 -10.01 -17.38 0.06
C VAL A 185 -9.68 -16.03 0.68
N VAL A 186 -10.35 -15.73 1.78
CA VAL A 186 -9.97 -14.61 2.66
C VAL A 186 -9.22 -15.20 3.85
N ARG A 187 -8.00 -14.71 4.06
CA ARG A 187 -7.13 -15.14 5.16
C ARG A 187 -7.19 -14.10 6.27
N LYS A 188 -7.28 -14.57 7.50
CA LYS A 188 -7.23 -13.73 8.69
C LYS A 188 -5.87 -13.89 9.36
N THR A 189 -5.23 -12.77 9.69
CA THR A 189 -4.08 -12.75 10.58
C THR A 189 -4.48 -12.12 11.90
N THR A 190 -4.02 -12.69 13.00
CA THR A 190 -4.14 -12.09 14.33
C THR A 190 -2.73 -11.75 14.81
N GLN A 191 -2.57 -10.55 15.35
CA GLN A 191 -1.40 -10.27 16.20
C GLN A 191 -1.71 -10.93 17.54
N GLU A 192 -0.90 -11.88 17.96
CA GLU A 192 -0.92 -12.32 19.34
C GLU A 192 -0.51 -11.12 20.20
N GLU A 193 -1.31 -10.78 21.20
CA GLU A 193 -0.89 -9.82 22.23
C GLU A 193 0.34 -10.47 22.89
N GLU A 194 1.50 -9.83 22.81
CA GLU A 194 2.62 -10.25 23.65
C GLU A 194 2.15 -10.22 25.12
N PRO A 195 2.40 -11.28 25.89
CA PRO A 195 1.94 -11.39 27.25
C PRO A 195 2.56 -10.34 28.18
#